data_7b3e1c6a0c1886d4417e3d0f34ecd6ff
#
_entry.id   7b3e1c6a0c1886d4417e3d0f34ecd6ff
#
_cell.length_a   1.000
_cell.length_b   1.000
_cell.length_c   1.000
_cell.angle_alpha   90.00
_cell.angle_beta   90.00
_cell.angle_gamma   90.00
#
_symmetry.space_group_name_H-M   'P 1'
#
loop_
_entity.id
_entity.type
_entity.pdbx_description
1 polymer ?
#
loop_
_entity_poly.entity_id
_entity_poly.type
_entity_poly.pdbx_seq_one_letter_code
_entity_poly.pdbx_strand_id
1 'polypeptide(L)'
;IQVYGPYAADEFFTNGYYSSFDATLAMHYEQGIIPFNMIDNNEGARFTAGLPLIRTAPLQNASFNIAGGSIADATSMRNAIFLAIDIFRHRAEYDEPLDNPLKKLYKERRDENEKTRFNIPKKNTNNESAE
;
A
#
# COMPACT_ATOMS: atom_id res chain seq x y z
N ILE A 1 -13.21 6.98 4.01
CA ILE A 1 -11.98 7.12 4.83
C ILE A 1 -12.01 8.51 5.44
N GLN A 2 -11.87 8.60 6.77
CA GLN A 2 -11.74 9.87 7.46
C GLN A 2 -10.25 10.25 7.52
N VAL A 3 -9.94 11.49 7.17
CA VAL A 3 -8.57 11.99 7.12
C VAL A 3 -8.45 13.24 7.98
N TYR A 4 -7.43 13.27 8.82
CA TYR A 4 -7.14 14.38 9.75
C TYR A 4 -5.73 14.89 9.51
N GLY A 5 -5.50 16.15 9.77
CA GLY A 5 -4.20 16.80 9.63
C GLY A 5 -4.26 18.08 8.79
N PRO A 6 -3.13 18.65 8.39
CA PRO A 6 -1.77 18.18 8.68
C PRO A 6 -1.38 18.42 10.15
N TYR A 7 -0.51 17.55 10.68
CA TYR A 7 0.10 17.70 11.99
C TYR A 7 1.59 18.00 11.88
N ALA A 8 2.14 18.74 12.82
CA ALA A 8 3.59 18.89 12.96
C ALA A 8 4.19 17.54 13.41
N ALA A 9 5.24 17.06 12.73
CA ALA A 9 5.78 15.72 12.97
C ALA A 9 6.35 15.55 14.36
N ASP A 10 6.96 16.59 14.91
CA ASP A 10 7.51 16.63 16.25
C ASP A 10 6.44 16.50 17.35
N GLU A 11 5.33 17.22 17.22
CA GLU A 11 4.22 17.14 18.17
C GLU A 11 3.43 15.84 18.02
N PHE A 12 3.21 15.36 16.80
CA PHE A 12 2.41 14.19 16.51
C PHE A 12 2.92 12.92 17.21
N PHE A 13 4.23 12.70 17.16
CA PHE A 13 4.84 11.53 17.80
C PHE A 13 5.13 11.76 19.27
N THR A 14 5.58 12.96 19.68
CA THR A 14 5.90 13.28 21.05
C THR A 14 4.68 13.23 21.96
N ASN A 15 3.53 13.69 21.48
CA ASN A 15 2.27 13.68 22.24
C ASN A 15 1.50 12.34 22.12
N GLY A 16 2.04 11.37 21.39
CA GLY A 16 1.43 10.06 21.24
C GLY A 16 0.15 10.03 20.40
N TYR A 17 -0.11 11.06 19.58
CA TYR A 17 -1.33 11.12 18.75
C TYR A 17 -1.43 9.97 17.76
N TYR A 18 -0.32 9.41 17.30
CA TYR A 18 -0.27 8.27 16.39
C TYR A 18 -1.09 7.06 16.86
N SER A 19 -1.22 6.87 18.19
CA SER A 19 -1.97 5.74 18.75
C SER A 19 -3.50 5.85 18.56
N SER A 20 -4.00 7.02 18.15
CA SER A 20 -5.42 7.28 17.92
C SER A 20 -5.84 7.05 16.44
N PHE A 21 -4.90 6.69 15.57
CA PHE A 21 -5.12 6.50 14.14
C PHE A 21 -4.75 5.10 13.69
N ASP A 22 -5.49 4.57 12.72
CA ASP A 22 -5.20 3.27 12.09
C ASP A 22 -3.96 3.33 11.19
N ALA A 23 -3.67 4.52 10.62
CA ALA A 23 -2.54 4.73 9.73
C ALA A 23 -2.05 6.18 9.77
N THR A 24 -0.76 6.37 9.56
CA THR A 24 -0.11 7.69 9.48
C THR A 24 0.59 7.83 8.12
N LEU A 25 0.28 8.91 7.39
CA LEU A 25 0.96 9.26 6.16
C LEU A 25 2.04 10.32 6.42
N ALA A 26 3.29 9.93 6.26
CA ALA A 26 4.43 10.86 6.33
C ALA A 26 4.80 11.37 4.93
N MET A 27 5.04 12.68 4.80
CA MET A 27 5.42 13.30 3.52
C MET A 27 6.87 12.99 3.12
N HIS A 28 7.76 12.82 4.10
CA HIS A 28 9.15 12.49 3.90
C HIS A 28 9.50 11.18 4.60
N TYR A 29 10.45 10.43 4.01
CA TYR A 29 10.84 9.13 4.50
C TYR A 29 11.29 9.14 5.96
N GLU A 30 12.12 10.12 6.33
CA GLU A 30 12.69 10.22 7.68
C GLU A 30 11.64 10.51 8.74
N GLN A 31 10.60 11.27 8.39
CA GLN A 31 9.49 11.58 9.30
C GLN A 31 8.70 10.35 9.73
N GLY A 32 8.68 9.32 8.89
CA GLY A 32 8.01 8.06 9.19
C GLY A 32 8.94 7.01 9.78
N ILE A 33 10.13 6.82 9.20
CA ILE A 33 11.01 5.71 9.55
C ILE A 33 11.67 5.86 10.92
N ILE A 34 12.03 7.08 11.32
CA ILE A 34 12.66 7.32 12.62
C ILE A 34 11.72 6.94 13.77
N PRO A 35 10.50 7.53 13.87
CA PRO A 35 9.58 7.15 14.96
C PRO A 35 9.12 5.70 14.83
N PHE A 36 8.98 5.16 13.61
CA PHE A 36 8.67 3.75 13.43
C PHE A 36 9.73 2.87 14.08
N ASN A 37 11.01 3.08 13.79
CA ASN A 37 12.11 2.30 14.37
C ASN A 37 12.23 2.47 15.90
N MET A 38 11.72 3.57 16.45
CA MET A 38 11.71 3.78 17.92
C MET A 38 10.59 2.99 18.62
N ILE A 39 9.48 2.76 17.91
CA ILE A 39 8.29 2.07 18.43
C ILE A 39 8.37 0.58 18.12
N ASP A 40 8.92 0.22 16.95
CA ASP A 40 9.01 -1.15 16.46
C ASP A 40 10.06 -1.96 17.21
N ASN A 41 9.67 -3.14 17.68
CA ASN A 41 10.53 -4.10 18.36
C ASN A 41 11.22 -5.08 17.39
N ASN A 42 11.70 -4.62 16.24
CA ASN A 42 12.28 -5.45 15.16
C ASN A 42 11.28 -6.40 14.47
N GLU A 43 10.01 -6.14 14.56
CA GLU A 43 8.95 -6.92 13.90
C GLU A 43 8.50 -6.34 12.57
N GLY A 44 8.96 -5.12 12.27
CA GLY A 44 8.53 -4.33 11.11
C GLY A 44 8.83 -4.98 9.77
N ALA A 45 7.87 -4.83 8.86
CA ALA A 45 8.02 -5.22 7.46
C ALA A 45 7.68 -4.03 6.55
N ARG A 46 8.46 -3.89 5.47
CA ARG A 46 8.25 -2.86 4.45
C ARG A 46 7.51 -3.46 3.26
N PHE A 47 6.49 -2.77 2.80
CA PHE A 47 5.81 -3.07 1.53
C PHE A 47 5.98 -1.89 0.55
N THR A 48 6.27 -2.19 -0.71
CA THR A 48 6.33 -1.19 -1.77
C THR A 48 5.03 -1.25 -2.58
N ALA A 49 4.18 -0.24 -2.39
CA ALA A 49 2.92 -0.12 -3.12
C ALA A 49 3.11 0.44 -4.55
N GLY A 50 2.11 0.26 -5.42
CA GLY A 50 2.09 0.82 -6.78
C GLY A 50 2.85 0.01 -7.83
N LEU A 51 3.39 -1.15 -7.48
CA LEU A 51 4.04 -2.05 -8.43
C LEU A 51 3.10 -3.19 -8.86
N PRO A 52 3.22 -3.69 -10.11
CA PRO A 52 2.48 -4.87 -10.56
C PRO A 52 2.91 -6.14 -9.81
N LEU A 53 4.15 -6.20 -9.35
CA LEU A 53 4.68 -7.28 -8.51
C LEU A 53 4.56 -6.91 -7.02
N ILE A 54 4.55 -7.93 -6.16
CA ILE A 54 4.56 -7.76 -4.72
C ILE A 54 6.01 -7.71 -4.25
N ARG A 55 6.37 -6.59 -3.62
CA ARG A 55 7.70 -6.40 -3.03
C ARG A 55 7.56 -6.10 -1.55
N THR A 56 8.02 -7.04 -0.73
CA THR A 56 8.18 -6.87 0.71
C THR A 56 9.65 -6.99 1.11
N ALA A 57 10.01 -6.41 2.21
CA ALA A 57 11.35 -6.51 2.77
C ALA A 57 11.29 -6.40 4.30
N PRO A 58 12.19 -7.07 5.04
CA PRO A 58 12.34 -6.83 6.46
C PRO A 58 12.80 -5.39 6.72
N LEU A 59 12.37 -4.82 7.82
CA LEU A 59 12.79 -3.49 8.24
C LEU A 59 13.93 -3.61 9.26
N GLN A 60 15.01 -4.28 8.86
CA GLN A 60 16.22 -4.42 9.66
C GLN A 60 17.35 -3.64 9.03
N ASN A 61 18.18 -3.03 9.88
CA ASN A 61 19.44 -2.45 9.45
C ASN A 61 20.44 -3.55 9.11
N ALA A 62 21.38 -3.25 8.17
CA ALA A 62 22.47 -4.16 7.87
C ALA A 62 23.35 -4.34 9.11
N SER A 63 23.25 -5.49 9.75
CA SER A 63 23.94 -5.80 11.00
C SER A 63 25.20 -6.59 10.72
N PHE A 64 26.19 -5.96 10.09
CA PHE A 64 27.48 -6.59 9.77
C PHE A 64 28.24 -7.06 11.01
N ASN A 65 28.02 -6.42 12.15
CA ASN A 65 28.66 -6.73 13.44
C ASN A 65 28.21 -8.07 14.05
N ILE A 66 27.05 -8.61 13.65
CA ILE A 66 26.55 -9.93 14.11
C ILE A 66 26.76 -11.03 13.07
N ALA A 67 27.39 -10.70 11.92
CA ALA A 67 27.66 -11.67 10.88
C ALA A 67 28.57 -12.81 11.42
N GLY A 68 28.14 -14.07 11.24
CA GLY A 68 28.85 -15.26 11.75
C GLY A 68 28.54 -15.61 13.20
N GLY A 69 27.79 -14.77 13.95
CA GLY A 69 27.50 -15.00 15.36
C GLY A 69 26.26 -15.88 15.65
N SER A 70 25.47 -16.26 14.64
CA SER A 70 24.21 -16.99 14.78
C SER A 70 23.18 -16.33 15.71
N ILE A 71 23.25 -15.00 15.89
CA ILE A 71 22.42 -14.22 16.82
C ILE A 71 21.33 -13.41 16.06
N ALA A 72 21.23 -13.58 14.75
CA ALA A 72 20.28 -12.82 13.94
C ALA A 72 18.83 -13.20 14.23
N ASP A 73 17.98 -12.20 14.50
CA ASP A 73 16.54 -12.39 14.63
C ASP A 73 15.88 -12.50 13.26
N ALA A 74 15.12 -13.57 13.05
CA ALA A 74 14.41 -13.84 11.80
C ALA A 74 12.99 -13.28 11.77
N THR A 75 12.51 -12.62 12.83
CA THR A 75 11.11 -12.21 13.01
C THR A 75 10.67 -11.26 11.92
N SER A 76 11.42 -10.20 11.66
CA SER A 76 11.10 -9.21 10.61
C SER A 76 11.05 -9.83 9.21
N MET A 77 11.97 -10.77 8.89
CA MET A 77 11.95 -11.48 7.61
C MET A 77 10.72 -12.40 7.49
N ARG A 78 10.39 -13.09 8.57
CA ARG A 78 9.19 -13.95 8.62
C ARG A 78 7.92 -13.12 8.39
N ASN A 79 7.81 -11.98 9.06
CA ASN A 79 6.69 -11.05 8.89
C ASN A 79 6.61 -10.50 7.46
N ALA A 80 7.74 -10.18 6.84
CA ALA A 80 7.78 -9.74 5.45
C ALA A 80 7.29 -10.84 4.47
N ILE A 81 7.61 -12.11 4.71
CA ILE A 81 7.12 -13.23 3.90
C ILE A 81 5.62 -13.42 4.07
N PHE A 82 5.12 -13.44 5.30
CA PHE A 82 3.68 -13.55 5.54
C PHE A 82 2.91 -12.37 4.93
N LEU A 83 3.40 -11.16 5.09
CA LEU A 83 2.81 -9.98 4.46
C LEU A 83 2.72 -10.12 2.93
N ALA A 84 3.75 -10.68 2.28
CA ALA A 84 3.71 -10.92 0.83
C ALA A 84 2.63 -11.92 0.44
N ILE A 85 2.47 -13.00 1.22
CA ILE A 85 1.43 -14.02 1.00
C ILE A 85 0.04 -13.43 1.17
N ASP A 86 -0.18 -12.65 2.21
CA ASP A 86 -1.48 -12.02 2.49
C ASP A 86 -1.87 -11.01 1.41
N ILE A 87 -0.93 -10.18 0.97
CA ILE A 87 -1.15 -9.24 -0.13
C ILE A 87 -1.49 -9.99 -1.43
N PHE A 88 -0.80 -11.10 -1.71
CA PHE A 88 -1.08 -11.92 -2.89
C PHE A 88 -2.51 -12.47 -2.86
N ARG A 89 -2.93 -13.02 -1.73
CA ARG A 89 -4.29 -13.55 -1.55
C ARG A 89 -5.35 -12.45 -1.69
N HIS A 90 -5.17 -11.33 -0.99
CA HIS A 90 -6.12 -10.23 -1.05
C HIS A 90 -6.22 -9.60 -2.45
N ARG A 91 -5.12 -9.52 -3.21
CA ARG A 91 -5.18 -9.08 -4.61
C ARG A 91 -5.99 -10.05 -5.47
N ALA A 92 -5.76 -11.35 -5.35
CA ALA A 92 -6.51 -12.35 -6.09
C ALA A 92 -8.01 -12.29 -5.77
N GLU A 93 -8.37 -12.21 -4.49
CA GLU A 93 -9.77 -12.08 -4.04
C GLU A 93 -10.43 -10.77 -4.52
N TYR A 94 -9.66 -9.69 -4.65
CA TYR A 94 -10.15 -8.41 -5.16
C TYR A 94 -10.34 -8.42 -6.67
N ASP A 95 -9.42 -9.03 -7.41
CA ASP A 95 -9.41 -9.03 -8.88
C ASP A 95 -10.45 -10.02 -9.43
N GLU A 96 -10.67 -11.18 -8.79
CA GLU A 96 -11.61 -12.21 -9.23
C GLU A 96 -13.05 -11.68 -9.51
N PRO A 97 -13.70 -10.90 -8.63
CA PRO A 97 -15.02 -10.33 -8.92
C PRO A 97 -15.01 -9.28 -10.05
N LEU A 98 -13.85 -8.66 -10.31
CA LEU A 98 -13.71 -7.61 -11.33
C LEU A 98 -13.49 -8.16 -12.74
N ASP A 99 -13.07 -9.42 -12.87
CA ASP A 99 -12.83 -10.06 -14.16
C ASP A 99 -14.12 -10.20 -14.99
N ASN A 100 -15.26 -10.39 -14.32
CA ASN A 100 -16.55 -10.48 -14.98
C ASN A 100 -17.63 -9.68 -14.24
N PRO A 101 -17.57 -8.34 -14.25
CA PRO A 101 -18.50 -7.51 -13.52
C PRO A 101 -19.92 -7.61 -14.10
N LEU A 102 -20.92 -7.64 -13.23
CA LEU A 102 -22.32 -7.59 -13.63
C LEU A 102 -22.59 -6.33 -14.47
N LYS A 103 -23.30 -6.51 -15.59
CA LYS A 103 -23.72 -5.38 -16.44
C LYS A 103 -24.67 -4.47 -15.64
N LYS A 104 -24.39 -3.18 -15.61
CA LYS A 104 -25.30 -2.19 -15.02
C LYS A 104 -26.63 -2.21 -15.79
N LEU A 105 -27.72 -2.51 -15.09
CA LEU A 105 -29.09 -2.56 -15.66
C LEU A 105 -29.69 -1.16 -15.90
N TYR A 106 -29.08 -0.12 -15.36
CA TYR A 106 -29.54 1.25 -15.52
C TYR A 106 -28.42 2.13 -16.09
N LYS A 107 -28.79 3.06 -16.94
CA LYS A 107 -27.89 4.15 -17.33
C LYS A 107 -27.95 5.20 -16.23
N GLU A 108 -26.83 5.40 -15.53
CA GLU A 108 -26.69 6.60 -14.70
C GLU A 108 -26.98 7.82 -15.58
N ARG A 109 -28.00 8.60 -15.23
CA ARG A 109 -28.18 9.93 -15.81
C ARG A 109 -26.97 10.75 -15.35
N ARG A 110 -26.04 10.97 -16.27
CA ARG A 110 -25.00 11.99 -16.05
C ARG A 110 -25.71 13.31 -15.90
N ASP A 111 -25.46 14.00 -14.79
CA ASP A 111 -25.84 15.40 -14.67
C ASP A 111 -25.18 16.17 -15.82
N GLU A 112 -25.98 16.85 -16.63
CA GLU A 112 -25.51 17.59 -17.79
C GLU A 112 -24.51 18.71 -17.43
N ASN A 113 -24.39 19.05 -16.15
CA ASN A 113 -23.45 20.02 -15.61
C ASN A 113 -22.05 19.46 -15.32
N GLU A 114 -21.88 18.15 -15.31
CA GLU A 114 -20.57 17.51 -15.18
C GLU A 114 -19.94 17.35 -16.56
N LYS A 115 -19.56 18.48 -17.16
CA LYS A 115 -18.74 18.50 -18.37
C LYS A 115 -17.43 17.79 -18.05
N THR A 116 -17.34 16.58 -18.57
CA THR A 116 -16.23 15.65 -18.46
C THR A 116 -14.87 16.33 -18.57
N ARG A 117 -14.11 16.37 -17.47
CA ARG A 117 -12.71 16.82 -17.46
C ARG A 117 -11.74 15.79 -18.06
N PHE A 118 -12.21 14.58 -18.39
CA PHE A 118 -11.37 13.52 -18.94
C PHE A 118 -12.07 12.82 -20.09
N ASN A 119 -11.62 13.11 -21.32
CA ASN A 119 -11.91 12.29 -22.49
C ASN A 119 -11.05 11.03 -22.43
N ILE A 120 -11.63 9.91 -22.01
CA ILE A 120 -10.97 8.61 -22.13
C ILE A 120 -11.11 8.20 -23.62
N PRO A 121 -10.01 8.07 -24.37
CA PRO A 121 -10.09 7.62 -25.75
C PRO A 121 -10.70 6.22 -25.81
N LYS A 122 -11.81 6.07 -26.55
CA LYS A 122 -12.42 4.76 -26.80
C LYS A 122 -11.40 3.89 -27.52
N LYS A 123 -11.04 2.74 -26.96
CA LYS A 123 -10.24 1.72 -27.62
C LYS A 123 -11.01 1.27 -28.86
N ASN A 124 -10.49 1.53 -30.06
CA ASN A 124 -11.07 1.06 -31.30
C ASN A 124 -10.95 -0.48 -31.35
N THR A 125 -12.03 -1.16 -31.12
CA THR A 125 -12.20 -2.61 -31.35
C THR A 125 -12.68 -2.91 -32.78
N ASN A 126 -12.09 -2.26 -33.75
CA ASN A 126 -12.31 -2.60 -35.16
C ASN A 126 -10.98 -3.05 -35.74
N ASN A 127 -10.68 -4.34 -35.63
CA ASN A 127 -9.86 -5.11 -36.58
C ASN A 127 -9.76 -6.57 -36.10
N GLU A 128 -10.84 -7.31 -36.32
CA GLU A 128 -10.77 -8.76 -36.51
C GLU A 128 -12.00 -9.19 -37.29
N SER A 129 -11.91 -8.98 -38.60
CA SER A 129 -12.67 -9.76 -39.59
C SER A 129 -12.16 -9.38 -40.96
N ALA A 130 -11.07 -10.03 -41.39
CA ALA A 130 -10.77 -10.34 -42.78
C ALA A 130 -9.54 -11.27 -42.85
N GLU A 131 -9.81 -12.44 -43.35
CA GLU A 131 -8.96 -13.53 -43.84
C GLU A 131 -8.62 -14.65 -42.90
#